data_71648e53eea19ca738d4dc4613c15d54
#
_entry.id   71648e53eea19ca738d4dc4613c15d54
#
_cell.length_a   1.000
_cell.length_b   1.000
_cell.length_c   1.000
_cell.angle_alpha   90.00
_cell.angle_beta   90.00
_cell.angle_gamma   90.00
#
_symmetry.space_group_name_H-M   'P 1'
#
loop_
_entity.id
_entity.type
_entity.pdbx_description
1 polymer ?
#
loop_
_entity_poly.entity_id
_entity_poly.type
_entity_poly.pdbx_seq_one_letter_code
_entity_poly.pdbx_strand_id
1 'polypeptide(L)'
;MADFRFSDIDQQILDKVVEVGNSTQGFTRYYEDHEHETPPARLEGERGFEEVFPLIGQRKPDDTPMMTFMMAVSMARGSARGVVRGLGLAMPMGRASGLGNAALQSAGTPEQKAKWGDLFLAMSITEPNVGSDTKAIQATAYLDGDEWVINGDKIFVTDGVKCDGAIVWATIDKSAGRAGIKSFLVLKGAPGFELVRQEKKLGIRASDTAAYAFRDCRVPRDALLGGDETVPKDGGSAGYKGVMKTFNMTRPAVASGGVAKAKGAFEFAREALAAEGVEVDWSKSFNERTAVEQKLIELEADTEAAALTVLHAAWLSDKRRPNNLESSICKAKGGDVCRTVTQGAMEVLGGMSISHDHVVEKFLRDGRISDIYEGTGQIQRLIIAREILGYSSEELT
;
A
#
# COMPACT_ATOMS: atom_id res chain seq x y z
N MET A 1 -13.53 22.48 -9.73
CA MET A 1 -12.97 22.46 -8.39
C MET A 1 -13.30 21.10 -7.81
N ALA A 2 -12.37 20.42 -7.14
CA ALA A 2 -12.66 19.16 -6.45
C ALA A 2 -13.54 19.47 -5.23
N ASP A 3 -14.59 18.68 -5.02
CA ASP A 3 -15.44 18.74 -3.83
C ASP A 3 -15.13 17.51 -2.98
N PHE A 4 -14.71 17.71 -1.75
CA PHE A 4 -14.34 16.67 -0.79
C PHE A 4 -15.32 16.58 0.38
N ARG A 5 -16.52 17.13 0.23
CA ARG A 5 -17.58 16.92 1.22
C ARG A 5 -18.08 15.48 1.12
N PHE A 6 -18.17 14.82 2.25
CA PHE A 6 -18.75 13.48 2.36
C PHE A 6 -20.25 13.58 2.50
N SER A 7 -20.98 12.60 1.97
CA SER A 7 -22.42 12.47 2.25
C SER A 7 -22.63 12.10 3.72
N ASP A 8 -23.84 12.30 4.22
CA ASP A 8 -24.18 11.99 5.62
C ASP A 8 -23.91 10.51 5.95
N ILE A 9 -24.23 9.60 5.03
CA ILE A 9 -23.96 8.16 5.24
C ILE A 9 -22.45 7.87 5.23
N ASP A 10 -21.69 8.53 4.37
CA ASP A 10 -20.24 8.34 4.33
C ASP A 10 -19.58 8.88 5.61
N GLN A 11 -20.05 10.01 6.15
CA GLN A 11 -19.56 10.52 7.43
C GLN A 11 -19.88 9.56 8.59
N GLN A 12 -21.08 9.00 8.63
CA GLN A 12 -21.46 8.00 9.64
C GLN A 12 -20.54 6.75 9.54
N ILE A 13 -20.20 6.33 8.33
CA ILE A 13 -19.29 5.20 8.12
C ILE A 13 -17.89 5.55 8.64
N LEU A 14 -17.37 6.75 8.35
CA LEU A 14 -16.06 7.20 8.82
C LEU A 14 -16.01 7.24 10.35
N ASP A 15 -17.02 7.80 11.00
CA ASP A 15 -17.13 7.87 12.45
C ASP A 15 -17.16 6.46 13.07
N LYS A 16 -17.95 5.55 12.49
CA LYS A 16 -18.02 4.15 12.94
C LYS A 16 -16.70 3.40 12.75
N VAL A 17 -15.97 3.67 11.67
CA VAL A 17 -14.62 3.12 11.44
C VAL A 17 -13.64 3.54 12.53
N VAL A 18 -13.69 4.80 12.97
CA VAL A 18 -12.87 5.31 14.06
C VAL A 18 -13.27 4.66 15.39
N GLU A 19 -14.56 4.58 15.71
CA GLU A 19 -15.08 3.94 16.92
C GLU A 19 -14.60 2.48 17.03
N VAL A 20 -14.85 1.69 15.99
CA VAL A 20 -14.47 0.27 15.94
C VAL A 20 -12.95 0.11 15.99
N GLY A 21 -12.20 0.96 15.28
CA GLY A 21 -10.76 0.91 15.32
C GLY A 21 -10.22 1.19 16.73
N ASN A 22 -10.79 2.14 17.46
CA ASN A 22 -10.42 2.43 18.84
C ASN A 22 -10.71 1.25 19.78
N SER A 23 -11.79 0.51 19.57
CA SER A 23 -12.11 -0.68 20.37
C SER A 23 -11.11 -1.82 20.18
N THR A 24 -10.34 -1.82 19.09
CA THR A 24 -9.36 -2.87 18.77
C THR A 24 -7.93 -2.56 19.24
N GLN A 25 -7.70 -1.45 19.95
CA GLN A 25 -6.35 -1.04 20.39
C GLN A 25 -5.63 -2.12 21.22
N GLY A 26 -6.34 -2.86 22.06
CA GLY A 26 -5.78 -3.93 22.89
C GLY A 26 -5.11 -5.06 22.10
N PHE A 27 -5.45 -5.23 20.81
CA PHE A 27 -4.87 -6.27 19.95
C PHE A 27 -3.67 -5.80 19.15
N THR A 28 -3.32 -4.52 19.20
CA THR A 28 -2.25 -3.95 18.38
C THR A 28 -0.90 -4.62 18.64
N ARG A 29 -0.58 -4.89 19.90
CA ARG A 29 0.65 -5.58 20.31
C ARG A 29 0.61 -7.08 20.01
N TYR A 30 -0.54 -7.72 20.22
CA TYR A 30 -0.67 -9.14 19.95
C TYR A 30 -0.20 -9.53 18.54
N TYR A 31 -0.69 -8.84 17.48
CA TYR A 31 -0.28 -9.15 16.12
C TYR A 31 1.18 -8.82 15.83
N GLU A 32 1.78 -7.90 16.56
CA GLU A 32 3.18 -7.57 16.44
C GLU A 32 4.07 -8.67 17.07
N ASP A 33 3.67 -9.16 18.22
CA ASP A 33 4.42 -10.19 18.97
C ASP A 33 4.30 -11.57 18.30
N HIS A 34 3.22 -11.82 17.55
CA HIS A 34 2.92 -13.09 16.88
C HIS A 34 3.08 -13.02 15.35
N GLU A 35 4.01 -12.19 14.85
CA GLU A 35 4.14 -11.92 13.38
C GLU A 35 4.45 -13.16 12.55
N HIS A 36 5.08 -14.19 13.13
CA HIS A 36 5.45 -15.44 12.45
C HIS A 36 4.45 -16.57 12.67
N GLU A 37 3.45 -16.35 13.47
CA GLU A 37 2.40 -17.32 13.69
C GLU A 37 1.34 -17.21 12.59
N THR A 38 0.71 -18.34 12.26
CA THR A 38 -0.53 -18.29 11.48
C THR A 38 -1.51 -17.46 12.30
N PRO A 39 -2.02 -16.32 11.77
CA PRO A 39 -2.93 -15.51 12.53
C PRO A 39 -4.07 -16.38 13.02
N PRO A 40 -4.40 -16.35 14.33
CA PRO A 40 -5.57 -17.04 14.81
C PRO A 40 -6.79 -16.56 14.02
N ALA A 41 -7.79 -17.40 13.92
CA ALA A 41 -9.12 -16.97 13.51
C ALA A 41 -9.40 -15.66 14.23
N ARG A 42 -9.88 -14.64 13.50
CA ARG A 42 -10.16 -13.26 13.95
C ARG A 42 -10.33 -13.15 15.46
N LEU A 43 -9.49 -12.35 16.11
CA LEU A 43 -9.69 -12.02 17.51
C LEU A 43 -11.09 -11.40 17.68
N GLU A 44 -11.74 -11.63 18.80
CA GLU A 44 -13.14 -11.20 19.01
C GLU A 44 -13.37 -9.72 18.74
N GLY A 45 -12.41 -8.84 19.08
CA GLY A 45 -12.49 -7.40 18.82
C GLY A 45 -12.34 -6.99 17.34
N GLU A 46 -11.84 -7.86 16.45
CA GLU A 46 -11.80 -7.57 15.00
C GLU A 46 -13.18 -7.66 14.34
N ARG A 47 -14.13 -8.31 14.99
CA ARG A 47 -15.52 -8.44 14.48
C ARG A 47 -16.24 -7.11 14.39
N GLY A 48 -15.80 -6.08 15.12
CA GLY A 48 -16.45 -4.78 15.13
C GLY A 48 -16.55 -4.13 13.74
N PHE A 49 -15.61 -4.42 12.83
CA PHE A 49 -15.72 -3.91 11.45
C PHE A 49 -16.90 -4.53 10.67
N GLU A 50 -17.48 -5.64 11.11
CA GLU A 50 -18.71 -6.19 10.54
C GLU A 50 -19.91 -5.26 10.74
N GLU A 51 -19.87 -4.39 11.76
CA GLU A 51 -20.88 -3.36 12.00
C GLU A 51 -20.84 -2.23 10.96
N VAL A 52 -19.72 -2.07 10.25
CA VAL A 52 -19.58 -1.08 9.18
C VAL A 52 -20.24 -1.54 7.87
N PHE A 53 -20.34 -2.85 7.63
CA PHE A 53 -20.88 -3.38 6.36
C PHE A 53 -22.34 -3.03 6.08
N PRO A 54 -23.27 -3.08 7.07
CA PRO A 54 -24.65 -2.65 6.85
C PRO A 54 -24.75 -1.17 6.45
N LEU A 55 -23.87 -0.32 6.96
CA LEU A 55 -23.81 1.10 6.59
C LEU A 55 -23.30 1.27 5.16
N ILE A 56 -22.25 0.54 4.78
CA ILE A 56 -21.74 0.53 3.39
C ILE A 56 -22.83 0.10 2.41
N GLY A 57 -23.67 -0.88 2.77
CA GLY A 57 -24.80 -1.32 1.97
C GLY A 57 -25.89 -0.28 1.75
N GLN A 58 -25.91 0.80 2.53
CA GLN A 58 -26.87 1.91 2.40
C GLN A 58 -26.39 3.02 1.47
N ARG A 59 -25.12 2.98 1.01
CA ARG A 59 -24.58 3.97 0.08
C ARG A 59 -25.32 3.96 -1.25
N LYS A 60 -25.48 5.14 -1.81
CA LYS A 60 -26.16 5.39 -3.08
C LYS A 60 -25.15 5.82 -4.17
N PRO A 61 -25.52 5.77 -5.46
CA PRO A 61 -24.64 6.18 -6.56
C PRO A 61 -24.20 7.65 -6.54
N ASP A 62 -24.96 8.52 -5.88
CA ASP A 62 -24.73 9.95 -5.73
C ASP A 62 -23.97 10.35 -4.45
N ASP A 63 -23.65 9.37 -3.59
CA ASP A 63 -22.75 9.56 -2.45
C ASP A 63 -21.29 9.83 -2.93
N THR A 64 -20.39 10.06 -1.99
CA THR A 64 -18.98 10.30 -2.29
C THR A 64 -18.43 9.24 -3.25
N PRO A 65 -17.76 9.59 -4.34
CA PRO A 65 -17.24 8.63 -5.30
C PRO A 65 -16.33 7.58 -4.64
N MET A 66 -16.36 6.35 -5.16
CA MET A 66 -15.85 5.16 -4.45
C MET A 66 -14.37 5.24 -4.08
N MET A 67 -13.49 5.67 -4.98
CA MET A 67 -12.05 5.75 -4.67
C MET A 67 -11.77 6.81 -3.61
N THR A 68 -12.41 7.97 -3.72
CA THR A 68 -12.32 9.06 -2.72
C THR A 68 -12.79 8.58 -1.36
N PHE A 69 -13.95 7.91 -1.29
CA PHE A 69 -14.48 7.31 -0.08
C PHE A 69 -13.53 6.26 0.52
N MET A 70 -13.01 5.33 -0.28
CA MET A 70 -12.07 4.31 0.20
C MET A 70 -10.79 4.91 0.79
N MET A 71 -10.28 6.00 0.21
CA MET A 71 -9.11 6.71 0.76
C MET A 71 -9.43 7.36 2.11
N ALA A 72 -10.61 7.96 2.25
CA ALA A 72 -11.05 8.52 3.52
C ALA A 72 -11.20 7.44 4.61
N VAL A 73 -11.82 6.31 4.29
CA VAL A 73 -11.92 5.15 5.20
C VAL A 73 -10.54 4.64 5.61
N SER A 74 -9.59 4.55 4.67
CA SER A 74 -8.22 4.14 4.97
C SER A 74 -7.52 5.10 5.94
N MET A 75 -7.70 6.41 5.76
CA MET A 75 -7.14 7.43 6.66
C MET A 75 -7.83 7.43 8.04
N ALA A 76 -9.15 7.27 8.09
CA ALA A 76 -9.91 7.17 9.33
C ALA A 76 -9.49 5.97 10.18
N ARG A 77 -9.19 4.82 9.56
CA ARG A 77 -8.65 3.65 10.28
C ARG A 77 -7.32 3.91 10.98
N GLY A 78 -6.46 4.71 10.39
CA GLY A 78 -5.18 5.06 11.01
C GLY A 78 -5.37 5.90 12.27
N SER A 79 -6.30 6.86 12.23
CA SER A 79 -6.70 7.67 13.38
C SER A 79 -7.20 6.82 14.55
N ALA A 80 -7.81 5.70 14.25
CA ALA A 80 -8.38 4.81 15.26
C ALA A 80 -7.36 4.03 16.10
N ARG A 81 -6.05 4.22 15.93
CA ARG A 81 -4.98 3.58 16.73
C ARG A 81 -5.08 2.05 16.86
N GLY A 82 -6.04 1.45 16.16
CA GLY A 82 -6.34 0.04 16.22
C GLY A 82 -5.36 -0.79 15.40
N VAL A 83 -5.67 -2.07 15.32
CA VAL A 83 -4.87 -3.04 14.59
C VAL A 83 -4.73 -2.65 13.13
N VAL A 84 -3.56 -2.19 12.72
CA VAL A 84 -3.20 -2.07 11.32
C VAL A 84 -2.74 -3.46 10.86
N ARG A 85 -3.68 -4.27 10.42
CA ARG A 85 -3.42 -5.57 9.83
C ARG A 85 -3.18 -5.40 8.35
N GLY A 86 -1.90 -5.34 7.96
CA GLY A 86 -1.48 -5.24 6.58
C GLY A 86 -1.78 -3.90 5.91
N LEU A 87 -1.49 -3.84 4.61
CA LEU A 87 -1.85 -2.75 3.72
C LEU A 87 -3.34 -2.80 3.29
N GLY A 88 -4.09 -3.77 3.80
CA GLY A 88 -5.46 -4.01 3.39
C GLY A 88 -6.31 -2.77 3.55
N LEU A 89 -6.83 -2.27 2.45
CA LEU A 89 -7.96 -1.38 2.43
C LEU A 89 -9.05 -1.99 3.32
N ALA A 90 -9.61 -1.18 4.21
CA ALA A 90 -10.61 -1.61 5.20
C ALA A 90 -11.93 -2.14 4.62
N MET A 91 -11.99 -2.31 3.33
CA MET A 91 -13.16 -2.85 2.69
C MET A 91 -13.12 -4.38 2.70
N PRO A 92 -14.27 -5.05 2.88
CA PRO A 92 -14.42 -6.46 2.62
C PRO A 92 -14.33 -6.69 1.11
N MET A 93 -13.17 -6.44 0.59
CA MET A 93 -12.85 -6.95 -0.73
C MET A 93 -12.64 -8.44 -0.47
N GLY A 94 -13.49 -9.27 -1.04
CA GLY A 94 -13.48 -10.71 -0.83
C GLY A 94 -12.07 -11.33 -1.02
N ARG A 95 -11.95 -12.63 -0.93
CA ARG A 95 -10.67 -13.37 -1.02
C ARG A 95 -9.79 -12.93 -2.21
N ALA A 96 -10.40 -12.42 -3.29
CA ALA A 96 -9.76 -11.93 -4.52
C ALA A 96 -9.22 -10.48 -4.44
N SER A 97 -8.75 -10.00 -3.27
CA SER A 97 -8.34 -8.59 -3.08
C SER A 97 -6.83 -8.35 -2.96
N GLY A 98 -6.01 -9.35 -3.24
CA GLY A 98 -4.56 -9.24 -3.20
C GLY A 98 -3.98 -8.32 -4.29
N LEU A 99 -2.74 -7.84 -4.08
CA LEU A 99 -2.03 -7.03 -5.08
C LEU A 99 -1.86 -7.78 -6.42
N GLY A 100 -1.68 -9.11 -6.38
CA GLY A 100 -1.63 -9.93 -7.59
C GLY A 100 -2.98 -10.00 -8.32
N ASN A 101 -4.09 -9.91 -7.60
CA ASN A 101 -5.41 -9.83 -8.21
C ASN A 101 -5.57 -8.54 -9.04
N ALA A 102 -5.04 -7.40 -8.57
CA ALA A 102 -5.03 -6.17 -9.35
C ALA A 102 -4.21 -6.33 -10.65
N ALA A 103 -3.08 -7.04 -10.60
CA ALA A 103 -2.28 -7.35 -11.79
C ALA A 103 -3.02 -8.29 -12.75
N LEU A 104 -3.68 -9.34 -12.25
CA LEU A 104 -4.53 -10.23 -13.05
C LEU A 104 -5.67 -9.46 -13.73
N GLN A 105 -6.36 -8.57 -13.01
CA GLN A 105 -7.43 -7.74 -13.58
C GLN A 105 -6.92 -6.76 -14.64
N SER A 106 -5.71 -6.25 -14.47
CA SER A 106 -5.11 -5.29 -15.41
C SER A 106 -4.58 -5.96 -16.68
N ALA A 107 -3.96 -7.14 -16.59
CA ALA A 107 -3.18 -7.76 -17.67
C ALA A 107 -3.72 -9.13 -18.14
N GLY A 108 -4.57 -9.79 -17.36
CA GLY A 108 -5.10 -11.11 -17.70
C GLY A 108 -6.14 -11.07 -18.81
N THR A 109 -6.23 -12.16 -19.58
CA THR A 109 -7.32 -12.39 -20.53
C THR A 109 -8.65 -12.67 -19.81
N PRO A 110 -9.81 -12.58 -20.47
CA PRO A 110 -11.09 -12.98 -19.88
C PRO A 110 -11.06 -14.40 -19.31
N GLU A 111 -10.43 -15.36 -20.03
CA GLU A 111 -10.31 -16.75 -19.62
C GLU A 111 -9.44 -16.90 -18.36
N GLN A 112 -8.31 -16.18 -18.30
CA GLN A 112 -7.44 -16.16 -17.13
C GLN A 112 -8.15 -15.56 -15.91
N LYS A 113 -8.90 -14.48 -16.08
CA LYS A 113 -9.71 -13.87 -15.02
C LYS A 113 -10.81 -14.80 -14.52
N ALA A 114 -11.48 -15.52 -15.43
CA ALA A 114 -12.49 -16.53 -15.07
C ALA A 114 -11.86 -17.72 -14.32
N LYS A 115 -10.66 -18.17 -14.75
CA LYS A 115 -9.97 -19.33 -14.18
C LYS A 115 -9.39 -19.06 -12.79
N TRP A 116 -8.80 -17.85 -12.56
CA TRP A 116 -8.01 -17.55 -11.37
C TRP A 116 -8.52 -16.35 -10.55
N GLY A 117 -9.63 -15.75 -10.95
CA GLY A 117 -10.15 -14.53 -10.32
C GLY A 117 -10.53 -14.69 -8.86
N ASP A 118 -10.94 -15.88 -8.44
CA ASP A 118 -11.35 -16.19 -7.06
C ASP A 118 -10.18 -16.52 -6.12
N LEU A 119 -8.97 -16.69 -6.66
CA LEU A 119 -7.78 -16.94 -5.86
C LEU A 119 -7.30 -15.68 -5.16
N PHE A 120 -6.68 -15.84 -4.00
CA PHE A 120 -5.95 -14.76 -3.33
C PHE A 120 -4.51 -14.73 -3.86
N LEU A 121 -4.18 -13.71 -4.65
CA LEU A 121 -2.91 -13.62 -5.36
C LEU A 121 -2.00 -12.53 -4.81
N ALA A 122 -0.76 -12.90 -4.50
CA ALA A 122 0.31 -11.96 -4.17
C ALA A 122 0.96 -11.36 -5.44
N MET A 123 1.69 -10.25 -5.26
CA MET A 123 2.50 -9.62 -6.32
C MET A 123 3.99 -9.79 -6.01
N SER A 124 4.74 -10.38 -6.93
CA SER A 124 6.14 -10.78 -6.72
C SER A 124 7.04 -10.20 -7.81
N ILE A 125 7.51 -8.95 -7.61
CA ILE A 125 8.33 -8.21 -8.56
C ILE A 125 9.76 -7.98 -8.04
N THR A 126 9.90 -7.60 -6.76
CA THR A 126 11.17 -7.19 -6.14
C THR A 126 12.12 -8.37 -5.99
N GLU A 127 13.41 -8.14 -6.28
CA GLU A 127 14.48 -9.12 -6.13
C GLU A 127 15.53 -8.61 -5.12
N PRO A 128 16.43 -9.46 -4.60
CA PRO A 128 17.45 -9.06 -3.65
C PRO A 128 18.28 -7.84 -4.08
N ASN A 129 18.56 -7.71 -5.37
CA ASN A 129 19.36 -6.62 -5.93
C ASN A 129 18.57 -5.68 -6.86
N VAL A 130 17.24 -5.87 -6.98
CA VAL A 130 16.39 -5.11 -7.91
C VAL A 130 15.12 -4.65 -7.21
N GLY A 131 15.08 -3.37 -6.84
CA GLY A 131 13.90 -2.70 -6.26
C GLY A 131 13.40 -1.58 -7.17
N SER A 132 13.98 -0.39 -7.06
CA SER A 132 13.56 0.80 -7.82
C SER A 132 13.81 0.68 -9.32
N ASP A 133 14.90 0.01 -9.73
CA ASP A 133 15.18 -0.27 -11.14
C ASP A 133 14.55 -1.59 -11.57
N THR A 134 13.26 -1.58 -11.74
CA THR A 134 12.51 -2.76 -12.20
C THR A 134 12.87 -3.23 -13.62
N LYS A 135 13.62 -2.43 -14.38
CA LYS A 135 14.14 -2.85 -15.70
C LYS A 135 15.24 -3.90 -15.57
N ALA A 136 15.94 -3.92 -14.44
CA ALA A 136 17.07 -4.80 -14.16
C ALA A 136 16.67 -6.16 -13.58
N ILE A 137 15.40 -6.55 -13.67
CA ILE A 137 14.91 -7.87 -13.23
C ILE A 137 15.82 -8.99 -13.75
N GLN A 138 16.29 -9.83 -12.82
CA GLN A 138 17.20 -10.93 -13.10
C GLN A 138 16.48 -12.28 -13.24
N ALA A 139 15.32 -12.44 -12.62
CA ALA A 139 14.50 -13.64 -12.77
C ALA A 139 14.17 -13.84 -14.26
N THR A 140 14.34 -15.07 -14.74
CA THR A 140 14.17 -15.45 -16.16
C THR A 140 13.01 -16.41 -16.33
N ALA A 141 12.40 -16.39 -17.51
CA ALA A 141 11.44 -17.41 -17.93
C ALA A 141 11.72 -17.80 -19.38
N TYR A 142 11.62 -19.08 -19.71
CA TYR A 142 11.69 -19.57 -21.06
C TYR A 142 10.63 -20.64 -21.30
N LEU A 143 10.16 -20.75 -22.54
CA LEU A 143 9.16 -21.75 -22.93
C LEU A 143 9.86 -23.08 -23.25
N ASP A 144 9.40 -24.16 -22.63
CA ASP A 144 9.87 -25.54 -22.86
C ASP A 144 8.62 -26.41 -23.15
N GLY A 145 8.36 -26.67 -24.44
CA GLY A 145 7.13 -27.31 -24.87
C GLY A 145 5.89 -26.45 -24.55
N ASP A 146 4.99 -26.99 -23.72
CA ASP A 146 3.77 -26.30 -23.29
C ASP A 146 3.86 -25.72 -21.87
N GLU A 147 5.06 -25.58 -21.34
CA GLU A 147 5.29 -25.02 -20.01
C GLU A 147 6.31 -23.88 -20.04
N TRP A 148 6.09 -22.87 -19.21
CA TRP A 148 7.11 -21.89 -18.87
C TRP A 148 7.97 -22.39 -17.72
N VAL A 149 9.28 -22.23 -17.85
CA VAL A 149 10.27 -22.56 -16.81
C VAL A 149 10.82 -21.26 -16.24
N ILE A 150 10.58 -21.01 -14.94
CA ILE A 150 10.94 -19.77 -14.26
C ILE A 150 12.10 -20.04 -13.31
N ASN A 151 13.13 -19.16 -13.35
CA ASN A 151 14.29 -19.19 -12.47
C ASN A 151 14.55 -17.82 -11.86
N GLY A 152 14.86 -17.75 -10.56
CA GLY A 152 15.24 -16.51 -9.87
C GLY A 152 14.76 -16.47 -8.42
N ASP A 153 15.04 -15.34 -7.77
CA ASP A 153 14.68 -15.10 -6.37
C ASP A 153 13.84 -13.83 -6.26
N LYS A 154 12.84 -13.85 -5.40
CA LYS A 154 11.98 -12.71 -5.11
C LYS A 154 11.92 -12.47 -3.60
N ILE A 155 11.86 -11.19 -3.20
CA ILE A 155 11.79 -10.81 -1.80
C ILE A 155 10.68 -9.79 -1.56
N PHE A 156 10.32 -9.63 -0.29
CA PHE A 156 9.31 -8.68 0.17
C PHE A 156 7.93 -8.86 -0.50
N VAL A 157 7.55 -10.12 -0.74
CA VAL A 157 6.25 -10.46 -1.32
C VAL A 157 5.17 -10.35 -0.25
N THR A 158 4.39 -9.27 -0.31
CA THR A 158 3.27 -9.04 0.61
C THR A 158 2.22 -10.12 0.46
N ASP A 159 1.68 -10.61 1.59
CA ASP A 159 0.74 -11.73 1.69
C ASP A 159 1.28 -13.06 1.11
N GLY A 160 2.59 -13.15 0.92
CA GLY A 160 3.23 -14.28 0.25
C GLY A 160 3.14 -15.59 1.02
N VAL A 161 2.94 -15.56 2.34
CA VAL A 161 2.71 -16.76 3.14
C VAL A 161 1.27 -17.25 3.01
N LYS A 162 0.30 -16.36 2.93
CA LYS A 162 -1.15 -16.67 2.97
C LYS A 162 -1.80 -16.87 1.61
N CYS A 163 -1.19 -16.32 0.53
CA CYS A 163 -1.78 -16.36 -0.80
C CYS A 163 -1.92 -17.79 -1.35
N ASP A 164 -2.81 -17.96 -2.32
CA ASP A 164 -2.96 -19.21 -3.08
C ASP A 164 -1.90 -19.33 -4.20
N GLY A 165 -1.37 -18.19 -4.64
CA GLY A 165 -0.34 -18.07 -5.67
C GLY A 165 0.14 -16.63 -5.80
N ALA A 166 1.07 -16.39 -6.72
CA ALA A 166 1.62 -15.07 -6.97
C ALA A 166 1.71 -14.75 -8.47
N ILE A 167 1.53 -13.48 -8.80
CA ILE A 167 1.93 -12.97 -10.11
C ILE A 167 3.40 -12.61 -10.00
N VAL A 168 4.23 -13.31 -10.78
CA VAL A 168 5.70 -13.22 -10.76
C VAL A 168 6.18 -12.54 -12.03
N TRP A 169 7.02 -11.51 -11.89
CA TRP A 169 7.66 -10.86 -13.04
C TRP A 169 9.02 -11.48 -13.30
N ALA A 170 9.22 -11.92 -14.53
CA ALA A 170 10.48 -12.46 -15.05
C ALA A 170 10.72 -11.97 -16.48
N THR A 171 11.97 -11.97 -16.91
CA THR A 171 12.32 -11.62 -18.29
C THR A 171 12.44 -12.87 -19.17
N ILE A 172 11.86 -12.82 -20.37
CA ILE A 172 12.04 -13.84 -21.39
C ILE A 172 13.24 -13.52 -22.31
N ASP A 173 13.73 -12.28 -22.26
CA ASP A 173 14.92 -11.83 -22.98
C ASP A 173 15.55 -10.65 -22.24
N LYS A 174 16.70 -10.90 -21.61
CA LYS A 174 17.46 -9.85 -20.88
C LYS A 174 17.97 -8.74 -21.80
N SER A 175 18.27 -9.04 -23.06
CA SER A 175 18.79 -8.07 -24.01
C SER A 175 17.74 -7.04 -24.44
N ALA A 176 16.46 -7.40 -24.33
CA ALA A 176 15.33 -6.56 -24.68
C ALA A 176 14.92 -5.57 -23.55
N GLY A 177 15.61 -5.60 -22.41
CA GLY A 177 15.30 -4.73 -21.28
C GLY A 177 13.81 -4.85 -20.86
N ARG A 178 13.09 -3.72 -20.80
CA ARG A 178 11.66 -3.69 -20.40
C ARG A 178 10.77 -4.52 -21.31
N ALA A 179 11.08 -4.62 -22.59
CA ALA A 179 10.26 -5.33 -23.57
C ALA A 179 10.25 -6.85 -23.30
N GLY A 180 11.33 -7.38 -22.71
CA GLY A 180 11.42 -8.79 -22.33
C GLY A 180 10.69 -9.14 -21.03
N ILE A 181 10.25 -8.16 -20.23
CA ILE A 181 9.62 -8.41 -18.94
C ILE A 181 8.16 -8.83 -19.14
N LYS A 182 7.82 -10.01 -18.61
CA LYS A 182 6.49 -10.60 -18.63
C LYS A 182 6.04 -10.93 -17.21
N SER A 183 4.74 -11.22 -17.05
CA SER A 183 4.14 -11.60 -15.78
C SER A 183 3.51 -12.99 -15.87
N PHE A 184 3.76 -13.82 -14.89
CA PHE A 184 3.35 -15.23 -14.85
C PHE A 184 2.58 -15.51 -13.57
N LEU A 185 1.48 -16.23 -13.65
CA LEU A 185 0.81 -16.75 -12.47
C LEU A 185 1.48 -18.04 -12.03
N VAL A 186 1.99 -18.06 -10.79
CA VAL A 186 2.59 -19.23 -10.16
C VAL A 186 1.76 -19.59 -8.93
N LEU A 187 1.16 -20.78 -8.94
CA LEU A 187 0.43 -21.30 -7.79
C LEU A 187 1.40 -21.84 -6.75
N LYS A 188 1.04 -21.75 -5.48
CA LYS A 188 1.75 -22.46 -4.43
C LYS A 188 1.74 -23.97 -4.69
N GLY A 189 2.87 -24.60 -4.47
CA GLY A 189 3.05 -26.03 -4.75
C GLY A 189 3.41 -26.35 -6.20
N ALA A 190 3.56 -25.35 -7.09
CA ALA A 190 4.14 -25.59 -8.41
C ALA A 190 5.54 -26.21 -8.28
N PRO A 191 5.89 -27.20 -9.12
CA PRO A 191 7.22 -27.80 -9.10
C PRO A 191 8.31 -26.73 -9.25
N GLY A 192 9.31 -26.72 -8.36
CA GLY A 192 10.39 -25.74 -8.38
C GLY A 192 10.07 -24.39 -7.70
N PHE A 193 8.87 -24.22 -7.14
CA PHE A 193 8.55 -23.07 -6.28
C PHE A 193 8.90 -23.36 -4.82
N GLU A 194 9.58 -22.42 -4.17
CA GLU A 194 9.93 -22.50 -2.75
C GLU A 194 9.57 -21.21 -2.01
N LEU A 195 8.84 -21.34 -0.89
CA LEU A 195 8.71 -20.32 0.14
C LEU A 195 9.96 -20.40 1.04
N VAL A 196 10.96 -19.53 0.80
CA VAL A 196 12.24 -19.56 1.49
C VAL A 196 12.11 -19.16 2.95
N ARG A 197 11.40 -18.05 3.20
CA ARG A 197 11.17 -17.53 4.56
C ARG A 197 10.09 -16.48 4.59
N GLN A 198 9.59 -16.22 5.78
CA GLN A 198 8.87 -15.00 6.14
C GLN A 198 9.87 -13.96 6.66
N GLU A 199 9.79 -12.74 6.19
CA GLU A 199 10.72 -11.66 6.56
C GLU A 199 10.41 -11.10 7.95
N LYS A 200 11.44 -10.97 8.79
CA LYS A 200 11.39 -10.22 10.04
C LYS A 200 11.55 -8.74 9.77
N LYS A 201 10.58 -7.93 10.16
CA LYS A 201 10.54 -6.52 9.76
C LYS A 201 10.61 -5.58 10.97
N LEU A 202 11.05 -4.32 10.73
CA LEU A 202 11.02 -3.25 11.71
C LEU A 202 9.58 -2.90 12.13
N GLY A 203 8.69 -2.73 11.16
CA GLY A 203 7.29 -2.37 11.33
C GLY A 203 6.37 -3.12 10.38
N ILE A 204 5.07 -2.80 10.42
CA ILE A 204 4.00 -3.54 9.77
C ILE A 204 4.14 -5.07 9.95
N ARG A 205 4.55 -5.48 11.16
CA ARG A 205 4.91 -6.86 11.46
C ARG A 205 3.73 -7.81 11.33
N ALA A 206 2.52 -7.33 11.55
CA ALA A 206 1.28 -8.07 11.32
C ALA A 206 0.97 -8.39 9.83
N SER A 207 1.64 -7.72 8.90
CA SER A 207 1.54 -8.01 7.46
C SER A 207 2.56 -9.05 7.07
N ASP A 208 2.12 -10.25 6.71
CA ASP A 208 3.06 -11.27 6.25
C ASP A 208 3.79 -10.82 4.98
N THR A 209 5.06 -11.18 4.90
CA THR A 209 5.94 -10.77 3.81
C THR A 209 6.94 -11.86 3.55
N ALA A 210 6.95 -12.44 2.36
CA ALA A 210 7.71 -13.63 2.04
C ALA A 210 8.92 -13.37 1.13
N ALA A 211 9.90 -14.28 1.20
CA ALA A 211 10.90 -14.48 0.18
C ALA A 211 10.61 -15.79 -0.57
N TYR A 212 10.73 -15.76 -1.89
CA TYR A 212 10.51 -16.89 -2.79
C TYR A 212 11.77 -17.23 -3.56
N ALA A 213 11.94 -18.52 -3.86
CA ALA A 213 12.89 -19.02 -4.84
C ALA A 213 12.16 -19.84 -5.91
N PHE A 214 12.60 -19.65 -7.15
CA PHE A 214 12.15 -20.41 -8.31
C PHE A 214 13.36 -21.13 -8.88
N ARG A 215 13.29 -22.47 -8.95
CA ARG A 215 14.37 -23.34 -9.45
C ARG A 215 13.76 -24.29 -10.47
N ASP A 216 13.94 -23.98 -11.74
CA ASP A 216 13.23 -24.64 -12.84
C ASP A 216 11.74 -24.79 -12.57
N CYS A 217 11.15 -23.69 -12.06
CA CYS A 217 9.75 -23.68 -11.67
C CYS A 217 8.85 -23.74 -12.91
N ARG A 218 8.09 -24.82 -13.01
CA ARG A 218 7.25 -25.09 -14.17
C ARG A 218 5.82 -24.63 -13.95
N VAL A 219 5.31 -23.86 -14.90
CA VAL A 219 3.93 -23.41 -14.94
C VAL A 219 3.34 -23.62 -16.34
N PRO A 220 2.03 -23.87 -16.47
CA PRO A 220 1.39 -24.06 -17.77
C PRO A 220 1.58 -22.84 -18.68
N ARG A 221 1.54 -23.07 -19.99
CA ARG A 221 1.70 -22.00 -20.99
C ARG A 221 0.71 -20.85 -20.80
N ASP A 222 -0.52 -21.17 -20.41
CA ASP A 222 -1.58 -20.20 -20.15
C ASP A 222 -1.36 -19.37 -18.86
N ALA A 223 -0.34 -19.69 -18.07
CA ALA A 223 0.05 -18.88 -16.90
C ALA A 223 0.68 -17.53 -17.26
N LEU A 224 1.15 -17.32 -18.49
CA LEU A 224 1.61 -16.03 -19.00
C LEU A 224 0.41 -15.08 -19.13
N LEU A 225 0.39 -14.02 -18.30
CA LEU A 225 -0.72 -13.06 -18.34
C LEU A 225 -0.79 -12.32 -19.68
N GLY A 226 -1.99 -12.30 -20.25
CA GLY A 226 -2.26 -11.67 -21.54
C GLY A 226 -1.84 -12.52 -22.74
N GLY A 227 -1.12 -13.64 -22.53
CA GLY A 227 -0.78 -14.64 -23.57
C GLY A 227 0.22 -14.18 -24.65
N ASP A 228 0.77 -12.95 -24.57
CA ASP A 228 1.74 -12.47 -25.56
C ASP A 228 3.17 -12.96 -25.23
N GLU A 229 3.61 -13.98 -25.96
CA GLU A 229 4.92 -14.65 -25.82
C GLU A 229 6.04 -13.91 -26.55
N THR A 230 5.73 -12.86 -27.29
CA THR A 230 6.71 -12.17 -28.14
C THR A 230 7.39 -11.02 -27.42
N VAL A 231 8.61 -10.70 -27.83
CA VAL A 231 9.28 -9.45 -27.46
C VAL A 231 8.96 -8.40 -28.51
N PRO A 232 8.25 -7.30 -28.17
CA PRO A 232 7.93 -6.25 -29.13
C PRO A 232 9.18 -5.63 -29.74
N LYS A 233 9.23 -5.52 -31.05
CA LYS A 233 10.37 -4.95 -31.79
C LYS A 233 10.50 -3.44 -31.61
N ASP A 234 9.42 -2.76 -31.24
CA ASP A 234 9.38 -1.30 -31.01
C ASP A 234 9.79 -0.91 -29.57
N GLY A 235 10.30 -1.85 -28.78
CA GLY A 235 10.66 -1.62 -27.38
C GLY A 235 9.45 -1.42 -26.45
N GLY A 236 8.24 -1.53 -26.98
CA GLY A 236 6.99 -1.48 -26.18
C GLY A 236 6.88 -2.70 -25.28
N SER A 237 6.35 -2.54 -24.09
CA SER A 237 6.09 -3.66 -23.17
C SER A 237 4.67 -3.58 -22.65
N ALA A 238 3.78 -4.41 -23.19
CA ALA A 238 2.42 -4.51 -22.70
C ALA A 238 2.38 -4.98 -21.25
N GLY A 239 3.21 -5.95 -20.88
CA GLY A 239 3.36 -6.43 -19.51
C GLY A 239 3.84 -5.35 -18.55
N TYR A 240 4.86 -4.58 -18.92
CA TYR A 240 5.38 -3.48 -18.10
C TYR A 240 4.39 -2.31 -18.00
N LYS A 241 3.68 -1.97 -19.08
CA LYS A 241 2.61 -0.94 -19.05
C LYS A 241 1.47 -1.35 -18.12
N GLY A 242 1.12 -2.63 -18.05
CA GLY A 242 0.14 -3.17 -17.11
C GLY A 242 0.56 -2.95 -15.64
N VAL A 243 1.84 -3.20 -15.32
CA VAL A 243 2.42 -2.91 -14.00
C VAL A 243 2.28 -1.44 -13.63
N MET A 244 2.68 -0.53 -14.53
CA MET A 244 2.62 0.92 -14.29
C MET A 244 1.19 1.41 -14.10
N LYS A 245 0.24 0.87 -14.85
CA LYS A 245 -1.19 1.18 -14.68
C LYS A 245 -1.71 0.70 -13.31
N THR A 246 -1.29 -0.48 -12.87
CA THR A 246 -1.61 -1.00 -11.54
C THR A 246 -1.08 -0.06 -10.47
N PHE A 247 0.18 0.36 -10.54
CA PHE A 247 0.76 1.27 -9.56
C PHE A 247 0.07 2.65 -9.51
N ASN A 248 -0.39 3.20 -10.63
CA ASN A 248 -1.14 4.46 -10.62
C ASN A 248 -2.46 4.36 -9.86
N MET A 249 -3.07 3.16 -9.81
CA MET A 249 -4.27 2.89 -9.01
C MET A 249 -3.95 2.65 -7.53
N THR A 250 -2.82 2.00 -7.22
CA THR A 250 -2.48 1.59 -5.85
C THR A 250 -1.73 2.69 -5.06
N ARG A 251 -1.02 3.61 -5.71
CA ARG A 251 -0.27 4.69 -5.04
C ARG A 251 -1.13 5.56 -4.10
N PRO A 252 -2.34 6.03 -4.47
CA PRO A 252 -3.19 6.76 -3.53
C PRO A 252 -3.56 5.92 -2.30
N ALA A 253 -3.82 4.62 -2.46
CA ALA A 253 -4.14 3.72 -1.37
C ALA A 253 -2.95 3.54 -0.41
N VAL A 254 -1.74 3.40 -0.96
CA VAL A 254 -0.51 3.32 -0.16
C VAL A 254 -0.22 4.64 0.55
N ALA A 255 -0.42 5.77 -0.12
CA ALA A 255 -0.27 7.10 0.45
C ALA A 255 -1.27 7.33 1.60
N SER A 256 -2.54 6.93 1.43
CA SER A 256 -3.56 7.04 2.49
C SER A 256 -3.16 6.27 3.75
N GLY A 257 -2.56 5.09 3.61
CA GLY A 257 -2.00 4.32 4.72
C GLY A 257 -0.83 5.01 5.43
N GLY A 258 -0.02 5.80 4.70
CA GLY A 258 1.02 6.66 5.28
C GLY A 258 0.43 7.82 6.09
N VAL A 259 -0.51 8.54 5.49
CA VAL A 259 -1.23 9.65 6.14
C VAL A 259 -2.01 9.15 7.36
N ALA A 260 -2.62 7.98 7.28
CA ALA A 260 -3.31 7.33 8.39
C ALA A 260 -2.42 7.17 9.63
N LYS A 261 -1.19 6.68 9.44
CA LYS A 261 -0.21 6.51 10.54
C LYS A 261 0.25 7.86 11.11
N ALA A 262 0.47 8.85 10.23
CA ALA A 262 0.80 10.22 10.65
C ALA A 262 -0.31 10.78 11.53
N LYS A 263 -1.57 10.69 11.07
CA LYS A 263 -2.73 11.16 11.81
C LYS A 263 -2.87 10.47 13.17
N GLY A 264 -2.78 9.14 13.21
CA GLY A 264 -2.85 8.40 14.47
C GLY A 264 -1.77 8.76 15.47
N ALA A 265 -0.53 8.96 15.02
CA ALA A 265 0.58 9.40 15.87
C ALA A 265 0.37 10.83 16.40
N PHE A 266 -0.05 11.75 15.54
CA PHE A 266 -0.36 13.13 15.90
C PHE A 266 -1.51 13.21 16.92
N GLU A 267 -2.62 12.54 16.65
CA GLU A 267 -3.79 12.54 17.56
C GLU A 267 -3.45 11.95 18.93
N PHE A 268 -2.67 10.86 18.95
CA PHE A 268 -2.18 10.31 20.20
C PHE A 268 -1.32 11.34 20.98
N ALA A 269 -0.38 12.01 20.30
CA ALA A 269 0.47 13.00 20.93
C ALA A 269 -0.32 14.19 21.49
N ARG A 270 -1.27 14.71 20.71
CA ARG A 270 -2.15 15.80 21.11
C ARG A 270 -2.96 15.44 22.35
N GLU A 271 -3.56 14.27 22.39
CA GLU A 271 -4.38 13.84 23.54
C GLU A 271 -3.53 13.57 24.79
N ALA A 272 -2.38 12.93 24.64
CA ALA A 272 -1.49 12.68 25.78
C ALA A 272 -0.98 13.98 26.38
N LEU A 273 -0.64 14.99 25.56
CA LEU A 273 -0.23 16.30 26.02
C LEU A 273 -1.40 17.08 26.65
N ALA A 274 -2.60 16.99 26.10
CA ALA A 274 -3.79 17.61 26.68
C ALA A 274 -4.11 17.03 28.08
N ALA A 275 -3.91 15.74 28.28
CA ALA A 275 -4.05 15.10 29.60
C ALA A 275 -3.07 15.66 30.66
N GLU A 276 -1.93 16.16 30.20
CA GLU A 276 -0.93 16.85 31.06
C GLU A 276 -1.14 18.38 31.07
N GLY A 277 -2.25 18.89 30.54
CA GLY A 277 -2.59 20.33 30.53
C GLY A 277 -1.87 21.12 29.44
N VAL A 278 -1.29 20.49 28.46
CA VAL A 278 -0.63 21.13 27.30
C VAL A 278 -1.55 21.09 26.08
N GLU A 279 -2.21 22.21 25.81
CA GLU A 279 -3.11 22.38 24.65
C GLU A 279 -2.69 23.60 23.83
N VAL A 280 -3.04 23.61 22.55
CA VAL A 280 -2.75 24.74 21.65
C VAL A 280 -3.64 25.93 22.04
N ASP A 281 -3.02 27.05 22.45
CA ASP A 281 -3.72 28.29 22.71
C ASP A 281 -4.01 29.06 21.40
N TRP A 282 -5.20 28.89 20.87
CA TRP A 282 -5.61 29.55 19.64
C TRP A 282 -5.85 31.04 19.74
N SER A 283 -5.83 31.64 20.95
CA SER A 283 -5.90 33.09 21.15
C SER A 283 -4.59 33.80 20.84
N LYS A 284 -3.46 33.09 20.80
CA LYS A 284 -2.14 33.61 20.51
C LYS A 284 -1.78 33.50 19.04
N SER A 285 -0.92 34.39 18.55
CA SER A 285 -0.28 34.23 17.26
C SER A 285 0.70 33.05 17.29
N PHE A 286 1.06 32.51 16.09
CA PHE A 286 1.97 31.36 16.02
C PHE A 286 3.27 31.57 16.76
N ASN A 287 3.89 32.75 16.62
CA ASN A 287 5.19 33.07 17.23
C ASN A 287 5.14 33.29 18.75
N GLU A 288 3.96 33.50 19.34
CA GLU A 288 3.77 33.63 20.78
C GLU A 288 3.49 32.31 21.49
N ARG A 289 3.30 31.24 20.75
CA ARG A 289 3.07 29.90 21.27
C ARG A 289 4.38 29.23 21.69
N THR A 290 4.27 28.27 22.58
CA THR A 290 5.41 27.44 22.99
C THR A 290 5.89 26.59 21.79
N ALA A 291 7.13 26.10 21.85
CA ALA A 291 7.68 25.23 20.81
C ALA A 291 6.85 23.95 20.61
N VAL A 292 6.25 23.40 21.67
CA VAL A 292 5.37 22.23 21.60
C VAL A 292 4.07 22.55 20.84
N GLU A 293 3.43 23.68 21.18
CA GLU A 293 2.21 24.12 20.48
C GLU A 293 2.47 24.40 19.01
N GLN A 294 3.57 25.10 18.68
CA GLN A 294 3.99 25.34 17.30
C GLN A 294 4.19 24.00 16.55
N LYS A 295 4.88 23.06 17.19
CA LYS A 295 5.12 21.74 16.59
C LYS A 295 3.83 20.97 16.35
N LEU A 296 2.88 20.98 17.28
CA LEU A 296 1.57 20.34 17.08
C LEU A 296 0.82 20.93 15.88
N ILE A 297 0.84 22.26 15.72
CA ILE A 297 0.21 22.92 14.56
C ILE A 297 0.88 22.50 13.25
N GLU A 298 2.21 22.44 13.21
CA GLU A 298 2.95 21.99 12.02
C GLU A 298 2.61 20.54 11.64
N LEU A 299 2.58 19.63 12.63
CA LEU A 299 2.26 18.22 12.41
C LEU A 299 0.83 18.04 11.88
N GLU A 300 -0.13 18.79 12.40
CA GLU A 300 -1.51 18.81 11.93
C GLU A 300 -1.61 19.32 10.49
N ALA A 301 -1.03 20.50 10.23
CA ALA A 301 -1.07 21.12 8.91
C ALA A 301 -0.43 20.25 7.82
N ASP A 302 0.70 19.62 8.11
CA ASP A 302 1.37 18.70 7.19
C ASP A 302 0.53 17.45 6.91
N THR A 303 -0.12 16.91 7.96
CA THR A 303 -0.98 15.73 7.85
C THR A 303 -2.21 16.03 6.98
N GLU A 304 -2.90 17.13 7.23
CA GLU A 304 -4.08 17.55 6.45
C GLU A 304 -3.71 17.90 5.00
N ALA A 305 -2.58 18.59 4.77
CA ALA A 305 -2.11 18.85 3.41
C ALA A 305 -1.84 17.56 2.63
N ALA A 306 -1.25 16.55 3.28
CA ALA A 306 -1.04 15.25 2.65
C ALA A 306 -2.36 14.51 2.37
N ALA A 307 -3.32 14.56 3.30
CA ALA A 307 -4.64 13.97 3.13
C ALA A 307 -5.35 14.55 1.88
N LEU A 308 -5.31 15.87 1.70
CA LEU A 308 -5.90 16.52 0.54
C LEU A 308 -5.26 16.08 -0.79
N THR A 309 -3.93 15.84 -0.83
CA THR A 309 -3.29 15.30 -2.04
C THR A 309 -3.76 13.89 -2.38
N VAL A 310 -3.98 13.05 -1.36
CA VAL A 310 -4.52 11.69 -1.54
C VAL A 310 -5.95 11.74 -2.09
N LEU A 311 -6.82 12.56 -1.50
CA LEU A 311 -8.20 12.71 -1.95
C LEU A 311 -8.26 13.26 -3.36
N HIS A 312 -7.38 14.21 -3.75
CA HIS A 312 -7.32 14.74 -5.10
C HIS A 312 -6.95 13.66 -6.13
N ALA A 313 -5.92 12.85 -5.86
CA ALA A 313 -5.53 11.75 -6.74
C ALA A 313 -6.65 10.70 -6.90
N ALA A 314 -7.36 10.38 -5.81
CA ALA A 314 -8.49 9.47 -5.81
C ALA A 314 -9.68 10.05 -6.60
N TRP A 315 -10.01 11.32 -6.40
CA TRP A 315 -11.08 12.01 -7.13
C TRP A 315 -10.85 12.02 -8.64
N LEU A 316 -9.62 12.21 -9.10
CA LEU A 316 -9.28 12.12 -10.52
C LEU A 316 -9.53 10.70 -11.06
N SER A 317 -9.18 9.66 -10.29
CA SER A 317 -9.50 8.26 -10.65
C SER A 317 -11.00 8.04 -10.78
N ASP A 318 -11.80 8.54 -9.84
CA ASP A 318 -13.26 8.43 -9.87
C ASP A 318 -13.85 9.13 -11.11
N LYS A 319 -13.25 10.24 -11.55
CA LYS A 319 -13.63 10.96 -12.76
C LYS A 319 -13.04 10.36 -14.04
N ARG A 320 -12.34 9.20 -13.94
CA ARG A 320 -11.64 8.53 -15.05
C ARG A 320 -10.67 9.46 -15.80
N ARG A 321 -10.06 10.40 -15.08
CA ARG A 321 -9.04 11.32 -15.58
C ARG A 321 -7.64 10.75 -15.32
N PRO A 322 -6.66 11.04 -16.19
CA PRO A 322 -5.25 10.75 -15.91
C PRO A 322 -4.84 11.35 -14.56
N ASN A 323 -4.16 10.57 -13.73
CA ASN A 323 -3.72 11.00 -12.40
C ASN A 323 -2.28 10.55 -12.07
N ASN A 324 -1.45 10.30 -13.09
CA ASN A 324 -0.08 9.82 -12.90
C ASN A 324 0.77 10.80 -12.07
N LEU A 325 0.65 12.09 -12.34
CA LEU A 325 1.31 13.17 -11.59
C LEU A 325 0.80 13.21 -10.14
N GLU A 326 -0.50 13.29 -9.94
CA GLU A 326 -1.13 13.43 -8.62
C GLU A 326 -0.94 12.17 -7.76
N SER A 327 -0.98 10.98 -8.35
CA SER A 327 -0.67 9.72 -7.68
C SER A 327 0.78 9.68 -7.21
N SER A 328 1.71 10.24 -7.99
CA SER A 328 3.11 10.33 -7.60
C SER A 328 3.33 11.40 -6.52
N ILE A 329 2.67 12.56 -6.62
CA ILE A 329 2.70 13.63 -5.61
C ILE A 329 2.18 13.10 -4.27
N CYS A 330 0.99 12.52 -4.25
CA CYS A 330 0.40 12.03 -2.99
C CYS A 330 1.23 10.92 -2.36
N LYS A 331 1.84 10.02 -3.17
CA LYS A 331 2.70 8.95 -2.66
C LYS A 331 4.01 9.50 -2.07
N ALA A 332 4.66 10.46 -2.72
CA ALA A 332 5.85 11.12 -2.19
C ALA A 332 5.53 11.88 -0.90
N LYS A 333 4.49 12.73 -0.91
CA LYS A 333 4.09 13.54 0.27
C LYS A 333 3.61 12.65 1.42
N GLY A 334 2.80 11.62 1.15
CA GLY A 334 2.31 10.69 2.18
C GLY A 334 3.44 9.91 2.86
N GLY A 335 4.48 9.49 2.11
CA GLY A 335 5.68 8.87 2.67
C GLY A 335 6.50 9.84 3.54
N ASP A 336 6.72 11.07 3.07
CA ASP A 336 7.43 12.10 3.83
C ASP A 336 6.71 12.44 5.13
N VAL A 337 5.41 12.74 5.03
CA VAL A 337 4.58 13.13 6.18
C VAL A 337 4.47 11.98 7.19
N CYS A 338 4.31 10.76 6.72
CA CYS A 338 4.33 9.62 7.62
C CYS A 338 5.60 9.58 8.48
N ARG A 339 6.76 9.79 7.86
CA ARG A 339 8.04 9.81 8.57
C ARG A 339 8.20 11.02 9.48
N THR A 340 7.90 12.22 9.00
CA THR A 340 8.14 13.47 9.76
C THR A 340 7.16 13.64 10.90
N VAL A 341 5.89 13.30 10.70
CA VAL A 341 4.85 13.45 11.73
C VAL A 341 4.99 12.39 12.82
N THR A 342 5.24 11.11 12.46
CA THR A 342 5.43 10.07 13.48
C THR A 342 6.67 10.35 14.33
N GLN A 343 7.75 10.84 13.73
CA GLN A 343 8.94 11.28 14.47
C GLN A 343 8.64 12.51 15.33
N GLY A 344 8.00 13.55 14.79
CA GLY A 344 7.65 14.76 15.54
C GLY A 344 6.70 14.50 16.69
N ALA A 345 5.77 13.56 16.56
CA ALA A 345 4.91 13.11 17.65
C ALA A 345 5.73 12.46 18.78
N MET A 346 6.75 11.65 18.45
CA MET A 346 7.66 11.12 19.47
C MET A 346 8.49 12.20 20.15
N GLU A 347 8.96 13.19 19.38
CA GLU A 347 9.77 14.30 19.92
C GLU A 347 9.00 15.11 20.97
N VAL A 348 7.72 15.46 20.72
CA VAL A 348 6.92 16.24 21.68
C VAL A 348 6.50 15.43 22.91
N LEU A 349 6.43 14.11 22.82
CA LEU A 349 6.10 13.21 23.93
C LEU A 349 7.31 12.84 24.80
N GLY A 350 8.53 13.05 24.30
CA GLY A 350 9.75 12.72 25.04
C GLY A 350 9.82 11.24 25.48
N GLY A 351 10.11 10.99 26.74
CA GLY A 351 10.30 9.65 27.29
C GLY A 351 9.08 8.73 27.20
N MET A 352 7.86 9.26 27.17
CA MET A 352 6.64 8.48 26.97
C MET A 352 6.64 7.77 25.61
N SER A 353 7.24 8.40 24.61
CA SER A 353 7.18 7.93 23.21
C SER A 353 7.91 6.62 22.94
N ILE A 354 8.84 6.21 23.77
CA ILE A 354 9.64 4.99 23.60
C ILE A 354 9.08 3.79 24.38
N SER A 355 8.04 4.00 25.21
CA SER A 355 7.41 2.92 25.97
C SER A 355 6.52 2.07 25.07
N HIS A 356 6.63 0.75 25.20
CA HIS A 356 5.73 -0.21 24.57
C HIS A 356 4.29 -0.16 25.12
N ASP A 357 4.06 0.52 26.25
CA ASP A 357 2.71 0.75 26.79
C ASP A 357 1.90 1.71 25.91
N HIS A 358 2.58 2.43 25.02
CA HIS A 358 1.98 3.37 24.08
C HIS A 358 2.20 2.94 22.62
N VAL A 359 1.30 3.37 21.73
CA VAL A 359 1.32 2.95 20.31
C VAL A 359 2.18 3.87 19.43
N VAL A 360 2.66 4.99 19.94
CA VAL A 360 3.33 6.02 19.12
C VAL A 360 4.63 5.53 18.50
N GLU A 361 5.45 4.76 19.23
CA GLU A 361 6.68 4.18 18.68
C GLU A 361 6.39 3.16 17.57
N LYS A 362 5.25 2.47 17.66
CA LYS A 362 4.80 1.56 16.62
C LYS A 362 4.43 2.31 15.34
N PHE A 363 3.76 3.46 15.43
CA PHE A 363 3.49 4.30 14.26
C PHE A 363 4.77 4.72 13.53
N LEU A 364 5.84 5.06 14.26
CA LEU A 364 7.14 5.37 13.67
C LEU A 364 7.71 4.16 12.92
N ARG A 365 7.76 2.98 13.53
CA ARG A 365 8.29 1.76 12.92
C ARG A 365 7.46 1.31 11.71
N ASP A 366 6.14 1.32 11.84
CA ASP A 366 5.20 0.99 10.76
C ASP A 366 5.21 2.05 9.65
N GLY A 367 5.50 3.28 10.01
CA GLY A 367 5.55 4.41 9.08
C GLY A 367 6.74 4.37 8.13
N ARG A 368 7.88 3.80 8.56
CA ARG A 368 9.14 3.85 7.80
C ARG A 368 9.01 3.24 6.39
N ILE A 369 8.20 2.21 6.23
CA ILE A 369 8.01 1.56 4.93
C ILE A 369 7.25 2.43 3.93
N SER A 370 6.44 3.39 4.39
CA SER A 370 5.56 4.20 3.54
C SER A 370 6.31 5.02 2.48
N ASP A 371 7.58 5.33 2.73
CA ASP A 371 8.47 6.02 1.77
C ASP A 371 9.24 5.04 0.85
N ILE A 372 9.12 3.72 1.05
CA ILE A 372 9.95 2.72 0.34
C ILE A 372 9.14 1.95 -0.69
N TYR A 373 8.08 1.25 -0.27
CA TYR A 373 7.31 0.36 -1.15
C TYR A 373 6.50 1.14 -2.20
N GLU A 374 6.04 0.45 -3.25
CA GLU A 374 5.26 1.03 -4.37
C GLU A 374 5.99 2.19 -5.09
N GLY A 375 7.31 2.13 -5.11
CA GLY A 375 8.21 3.16 -5.59
C GLY A 375 8.60 4.17 -4.52
N THR A 376 9.91 4.28 -4.27
CA THR A 376 10.46 5.18 -3.25
C THR A 376 10.08 6.64 -3.50
N GLY A 377 10.12 7.48 -2.45
CA GLY A 377 9.90 8.93 -2.59
C GLY A 377 10.80 9.57 -3.65
N GLN A 378 12.03 9.06 -3.82
CA GLN A 378 12.96 9.51 -4.88
C GLN A 378 12.43 9.18 -6.28
N ILE A 379 11.95 7.93 -6.48
CA ILE A 379 11.36 7.52 -7.76
C ILE A 379 10.08 8.34 -8.06
N GLN A 380 9.25 8.60 -7.06
CA GLN A 380 8.07 9.44 -7.26
C GLN A 380 8.46 10.85 -7.69
N ARG A 381 9.51 11.46 -7.09
CA ARG A 381 10.00 12.78 -7.48
C ARG A 381 10.57 12.81 -8.91
N LEU A 382 11.23 11.74 -9.35
CA LEU A 382 11.65 11.62 -10.75
C LEU A 382 10.44 11.55 -11.71
N ILE A 383 9.38 10.82 -11.33
CA ILE A 383 8.15 10.78 -12.13
C ILE A 383 7.50 12.17 -12.18
N ILE A 384 7.39 12.85 -11.03
CA ILE A 384 6.84 14.21 -10.94
C ILE A 384 7.63 15.19 -11.84
N ALA A 385 8.97 15.14 -11.76
CA ALA A 385 9.84 15.99 -12.57
C ALA A 385 9.62 15.75 -14.07
N ARG A 386 9.51 14.49 -14.51
CA ARG A 386 9.21 14.14 -15.90
C ARG A 386 7.89 14.70 -16.38
N GLU A 387 6.84 14.52 -15.59
CA GLU A 387 5.50 14.99 -15.93
C GLU A 387 5.43 16.53 -16.04
N ILE A 388 6.11 17.25 -15.14
CA ILE A 388 6.11 18.72 -15.11
C ILE A 388 7.01 19.31 -16.20
N LEU A 389 8.18 18.72 -16.43
CA LEU A 389 9.19 19.24 -17.35
C LEU A 389 9.03 18.67 -18.78
N GLY A 390 8.20 17.64 -18.96
CA GLY A 390 8.00 16.98 -20.23
C GLY A 390 9.19 16.09 -20.67
N TYR A 391 10.06 15.69 -19.75
CA TYR A 391 11.21 14.86 -20.06
C TYR A 391 10.85 13.39 -20.31
N SER A 392 11.52 12.80 -21.27
CA SER A 392 11.48 11.35 -21.50
C SER A 392 12.25 10.58 -20.42
N SER A 393 12.07 9.26 -20.39
CA SER A 393 12.85 8.39 -19.48
C SER A 393 14.35 8.39 -19.74
N GLU A 394 14.76 8.77 -20.95
CA GLU A 394 16.16 8.75 -21.40
C GLU A 394 16.90 10.04 -21.01
N GLU A 395 16.17 11.15 -20.87
CA GLU A 395 16.74 12.45 -20.51
C GLU A 395 17.00 12.62 -19.01
N LEU A 396 16.50 11.73 -18.18
CA LEU A 396 16.68 11.75 -16.71
C LEU A 396 17.43 10.49 -16.20
N THR A 397 18.33 9.93 -17.00
CA THR A 397 19.20 8.82 -16.60
C THR A 397 20.56 9.31 -16.15
#